data_a174d3a74d7671ef00fed950971985c0
#
_entry.id   a174d3a74d7671ef00fed950971985c0
#
_cell.length_a   1.000
_cell.length_b   1.000
_cell.length_c   1.000
_cell.angle_alpha   90.00
_cell.angle_beta   90.00
_cell.angle_gamma   90.00
#
_symmetry.space_group_name_H-M   'P 1'
#
loop_
_entity.id
_entity.type
_entity.pdbx_description
1 polymer ?
#
loop_
_entity_poly.entity_id
_entity_poly.type
_entity_poly.pdbx_seq_one_letter_code
_entity_poly.pdbx_strand_id
1 'polypeptide(L)'
;MNIVLIKKTTALIAATLLGTAMCFAAPYTAGQNVDSFQAKDQFEKDYTFKASETRYLLVSHDMETGKKANSALDALGKDYLPGKKAVYVANIHGMPGIGRMFAMPKMKKYSHRIILGDDANLIAKFPEEKGKVTVIAISDSKVSSIKYWTPGNEKLDTVLK
;
A
#
# COMPACT_ATOMS: atom_id res chain seq x y z
N MET A 1 52.51 -12.86 -60.95
CA MET A 1 52.43 -11.90 -59.83
C MET A 1 51.01 -11.91 -59.26
N ASN A 2 50.73 -12.74 -58.28
CA ASN A 2 49.40 -12.94 -57.73
C ASN A 2 49.20 -12.07 -56.49
N ILE A 3 48.30 -11.10 -56.54
CA ILE A 3 47.93 -10.24 -55.47
C ILE A 3 46.78 -10.96 -54.73
N VAL A 4 47.07 -11.44 -53.51
CA VAL A 4 46.06 -12.01 -52.62
C VAL A 4 45.35 -10.87 -51.90
N LEU A 5 44.07 -10.70 -52.20
CA LEU A 5 43.22 -9.73 -51.58
C LEU A 5 42.68 -10.27 -50.24
N ILE A 6 43.23 -9.81 -49.12
CA ILE A 6 42.77 -10.17 -47.77
C ILE A 6 41.53 -9.36 -47.45
N LYS A 7 40.35 -10.00 -47.45
CA LYS A 7 39.09 -9.38 -46.94
C LYS A 7 39.12 -9.35 -45.44
N LYS A 8 39.20 -8.16 -44.82
CA LYS A 8 39.03 -7.92 -43.42
C LYS A 8 37.54 -7.97 -43.11
N THR A 9 37.06 -9.03 -42.49
CA THR A 9 35.71 -9.10 -41.90
C THR A 9 35.74 -8.45 -40.56
N THR A 10 35.14 -7.28 -40.46
CA THR A 10 34.90 -6.57 -39.19
C THR A 10 33.67 -7.17 -38.53
N ALA A 11 33.88 -7.97 -37.50
CA ALA A 11 32.77 -8.47 -36.67
C ALA A 11 32.28 -7.35 -35.75
N LEU A 12 31.07 -6.88 -36.02
CA LEU A 12 30.36 -5.93 -35.20
C LEU A 12 29.73 -6.68 -34.02
N ILE A 13 30.35 -6.58 -32.81
CA ILE A 13 29.79 -7.12 -31.59
C ILE A 13 28.76 -6.12 -31.10
N ALA A 14 27.48 -6.40 -31.33
CA ALA A 14 26.39 -5.68 -30.75
C ALA A 14 26.24 -6.12 -29.26
N ALA A 15 26.76 -5.33 -28.35
CA ALA A 15 26.55 -5.50 -26.92
C ALA A 15 25.10 -5.09 -26.60
N THR A 16 24.20 -6.05 -26.51
CA THR A 16 22.85 -5.86 -25.96
C THR A 16 22.96 -5.63 -24.46
N LEU A 17 22.92 -4.36 -24.01
CA LEU A 17 22.66 -4.02 -22.61
C LEU A 17 21.21 -4.43 -22.29
N LEU A 18 21.04 -5.59 -21.65
CA LEU A 18 19.81 -5.89 -20.93
C LEU A 18 19.78 -4.98 -19.70
N GLY A 19 19.17 -3.81 -19.86
CA GLY A 19 18.76 -2.98 -18.72
C GLY A 19 17.67 -3.73 -17.97
N THR A 20 17.99 -4.28 -16.80
CA THR A 20 17.00 -4.72 -15.84
C THR A 20 16.23 -3.49 -15.38
N ALA A 21 15.09 -3.22 -16.00
CA ALA A 21 14.15 -2.22 -15.50
C ALA A 21 13.68 -2.72 -14.14
N MET A 22 14.20 -2.11 -13.06
CA MET A 22 13.60 -2.25 -11.73
C MET A 22 12.19 -1.66 -11.82
N CYS A 23 11.19 -2.53 -11.93
CA CYS A 23 9.80 -2.15 -11.95
C CYS A 23 9.43 -1.75 -10.51
N PHE A 24 9.66 -0.49 -10.15
CA PHE A 24 9.08 0.06 -8.93
C PHE A 24 7.56 0.07 -9.11
N ALA A 25 6.84 -0.46 -8.13
CA ALA A 25 5.39 -0.41 -8.13
C ALA A 25 4.96 1.07 -8.17
N ALA A 26 4.27 1.47 -9.24
CA ALA A 26 3.72 2.81 -9.32
C ALA A 26 2.50 2.93 -8.40
N PRO A 27 2.28 4.09 -7.76
CA PRO A 27 1.09 4.32 -6.96
C PRO A 27 -0.19 4.15 -7.77
N TYR A 28 -1.24 3.63 -7.14
CA TYR A 28 -2.56 3.50 -7.77
C TYR A 28 -3.10 4.84 -8.26
N THR A 29 -3.76 4.78 -9.41
CA THR A 29 -4.53 5.88 -10.00
C THR A 29 -5.95 5.40 -10.32
N ALA A 30 -6.88 6.34 -10.51
CA ALA A 30 -8.25 6.00 -10.85
C ALA A 30 -8.34 5.12 -12.11
N GLY A 31 -9.22 4.12 -12.07
CA GLY A 31 -9.44 3.15 -13.15
C GLY A 31 -8.52 1.92 -13.10
N GLN A 32 -7.45 1.92 -12.32
CA GLN A 32 -6.56 0.76 -12.18
C GLN A 32 -7.19 -0.37 -11.36
N ASN A 33 -6.88 -1.61 -11.68
CA ASN A 33 -7.24 -2.76 -10.86
C ASN A 33 -6.49 -2.70 -9.52
N VAL A 34 -7.19 -3.02 -8.44
CA VAL A 34 -6.59 -3.16 -7.13
C VAL A 34 -6.21 -4.62 -6.92
N ASP A 35 -4.93 -4.87 -6.72
CA ASP A 35 -4.41 -6.23 -6.55
C ASP A 35 -4.81 -6.81 -5.19
N SER A 36 -5.04 -8.12 -5.17
CA SER A 36 -5.10 -8.86 -3.90
C SER A 36 -3.72 -8.94 -3.28
N PHE A 37 -3.66 -8.89 -1.96
CA PHE A 37 -2.42 -9.05 -1.23
C PHE A 37 -2.63 -9.86 0.06
N GLN A 38 -1.54 -10.41 0.57
CA GLN A 38 -1.51 -11.09 1.86
C GLN A 38 -0.74 -10.23 2.85
N ALA A 39 -1.22 -10.21 4.08
CA ALA A 39 -0.60 -9.50 5.20
C ALA A 39 -0.99 -10.18 6.52
N LYS A 40 -0.53 -9.63 7.64
CA LYS A 40 -0.99 -10.04 8.98
C LYS A 40 -1.79 -8.92 9.61
N ASP A 41 -2.68 -9.27 10.51
CA ASP A 41 -3.34 -8.28 11.37
C ASP A 41 -2.52 -8.01 12.64
N GLN A 42 -3.00 -7.09 13.49
CA GLN A 42 -2.33 -6.75 14.76
C GLN A 42 -2.20 -7.92 15.76
N PHE A 43 -2.91 -9.03 15.53
CA PHE A 43 -2.82 -10.26 16.31
C PHE A 43 -1.96 -11.34 15.64
N GLU A 44 -1.22 -10.96 14.58
CA GLU A 44 -0.37 -11.85 13.78
C GLU A 44 -1.14 -12.94 13.00
N LYS A 45 -2.46 -12.79 12.86
CA LYS A 45 -3.28 -13.67 12.05
C LYS A 45 -3.16 -13.31 10.59
N ASP A 46 -3.10 -14.32 9.74
CA ASP A 46 -3.04 -14.14 8.30
C ASP A 46 -4.32 -13.49 7.78
N TYR A 47 -4.14 -12.57 6.86
CA TYR A 47 -5.19 -11.83 6.20
C TYR A 47 -4.96 -11.77 4.69
N THR A 48 -5.98 -12.07 3.93
CA THR A 48 -5.98 -11.90 2.46
C THR A 48 -6.93 -10.78 2.09
N PHE A 49 -6.39 -9.71 1.53
CA PHE A 49 -7.18 -8.63 0.98
C PHE A 49 -7.76 -9.02 -0.38
N LYS A 50 -9.05 -8.73 -0.58
CA LYS A 50 -9.75 -8.95 -1.84
C LYS A 50 -10.50 -7.68 -2.23
N ALA A 51 -10.13 -7.11 -3.37
CA ALA A 51 -10.75 -5.89 -3.88
C ALA A 51 -12.24 -6.08 -4.20
N SER A 52 -12.66 -7.29 -4.61
CA SER A 52 -14.06 -7.63 -4.89
C SER A 52 -14.98 -7.59 -3.66
N GLU A 53 -14.43 -7.72 -2.47
CA GLU A 53 -15.16 -7.72 -1.20
C GLU A 53 -15.04 -6.38 -0.44
N THR A 54 -14.18 -5.48 -0.92
CA THR A 54 -13.80 -4.22 -0.25
C THR A 54 -14.32 -3.02 -1.04
N ARG A 55 -14.95 -2.09 -0.34
CA ARG A 55 -15.41 -0.81 -0.91
C ARG A 55 -14.43 0.34 -0.65
N TYR A 56 -13.76 0.32 0.49
CA TYR A 56 -12.79 1.34 0.88
C TYR A 56 -11.53 0.71 1.45
N LEU A 57 -10.39 1.15 0.97
CA LEU A 57 -9.09 0.80 1.53
C LEU A 57 -8.46 2.06 2.10
N LEU A 58 -8.24 2.06 3.42
CA LEU A 58 -7.63 3.15 4.16
C LEU A 58 -6.20 2.79 4.49
N VAL A 59 -5.24 3.69 4.22
CA VAL A 59 -3.81 3.44 4.48
C VAL A 59 -3.20 4.62 5.22
N SER A 60 -2.65 4.38 6.41
CA SER A 60 -1.79 5.34 7.11
C SER A 60 -0.32 5.04 6.81
N HIS A 61 0.45 6.08 6.49
CA HIS A 61 1.82 5.93 6.01
C HIS A 61 2.86 6.14 7.09
N ASP A 62 2.56 6.88 8.13
CA ASP A 62 3.46 7.19 9.23
C ASP A 62 2.83 6.92 10.61
N MET A 63 3.70 6.86 11.62
CA MET A 63 3.29 6.51 13.00
C MET A 63 2.35 7.55 13.62
N GLU A 64 2.55 8.84 13.36
CA GLU A 64 1.73 9.90 13.98
C GLU A 64 0.33 9.90 13.40
N THR A 65 0.23 9.89 12.06
CA THR A 65 -1.03 9.77 11.36
C THR A 65 -1.76 8.48 11.73
N GLY A 66 -1.02 7.35 11.83
CA GLY A 66 -1.54 6.07 12.27
C GLY A 66 -2.13 6.11 13.69
N LYS A 67 -1.48 6.78 14.65
CA LYS A 67 -2.04 6.94 16.01
C LYS A 67 -3.35 7.71 16.00
N LYS A 68 -3.42 8.82 15.27
CA LYS A 68 -4.63 9.63 15.14
C LYS A 68 -5.76 8.85 14.47
N ALA A 69 -5.43 8.13 13.38
CA ALA A 69 -6.38 7.28 12.67
C ALA A 69 -6.93 6.16 13.55
N ASN A 70 -6.06 5.43 14.25
CA ASN A 70 -6.47 4.37 15.16
C ASN A 70 -7.37 4.89 16.30
N SER A 71 -7.05 6.04 16.88
CA SER A 71 -7.88 6.65 17.92
C SER A 71 -9.27 7.03 17.39
N ALA A 72 -9.34 7.61 16.20
CA ALA A 72 -10.60 7.97 15.57
C ALA A 72 -11.44 6.76 15.17
N LEU A 73 -10.82 5.72 14.61
CA LEU A 73 -11.47 4.46 14.23
C LEU A 73 -11.96 3.68 15.46
N ASP A 74 -11.19 3.67 16.54
CA ASP A 74 -11.59 3.03 17.80
C ASP A 74 -12.84 3.69 18.40
N ALA A 75 -12.92 5.02 18.35
CA ALA A 75 -14.09 5.77 18.78
C ALA A 75 -15.36 5.47 17.96
N LEU A 76 -15.20 5.05 16.68
CA LEU A 76 -16.31 4.63 15.82
C LEU A 76 -16.77 3.19 16.10
N GLY A 77 -15.97 2.41 16.82
CA GLY A 77 -16.28 1.05 17.23
C GLY A 77 -15.90 -0.03 16.21
N LYS A 78 -15.89 -1.27 16.68
CA LYS A 78 -15.41 -2.45 15.95
C LYS A 78 -16.18 -2.76 14.65
N ASP A 79 -17.45 -2.41 14.61
CA ASP A 79 -18.36 -2.76 13.50
C ASP A 79 -18.41 -1.69 12.40
N TYR A 80 -17.77 -0.54 12.62
CA TYR A 80 -17.80 0.57 11.66
C TYR A 80 -17.12 0.22 10.34
N LEU A 81 -15.86 -0.23 10.37
CA LEU A 81 -15.13 -0.61 9.16
C LEU A 81 -15.81 -1.78 8.40
N PRO A 82 -16.18 -2.90 9.04
CA PRO A 82 -16.94 -3.96 8.39
C PRO A 82 -18.26 -3.47 7.78
N GLY A 83 -19.02 -2.64 8.49
CA GLY A 83 -20.28 -2.07 8.01
C GLY A 83 -20.13 -1.20 6.75
N LYS A 84 -18.99 -0.57 6.58
CA LYS A 84 -18.63 0.20 5.37
C LYS A 84 -17.94 -0.64 4.29
N LYS A 85 -17.73 -1.95 4.51
CA LYS A 85 -16.83 -2.80 3.70
C LYS A 85 -15.46 -2.15 3.53
N ALA A 86 -14.93 -1.59 4.62
CA ALA A 86 -13.66 -0.87 4.65
C ALA A 86 -12.58 -1.71 5.33
N VAL A 87 -11.36 -1.59 4.82
CA VAL A 87 -10.16 -2.22 5.36
C VAL A 87 -9.16 -1.13 5.72
N TYR A 88 -8.58 -1.22 6.91
CA TYR A 88 -7.55 -0.29 7.34
C TYR A 88 -6.19 -0.97 7.40
N VAL A 89 -5.21 -0.39 6.71
CA VAL A 89 -3.81 -0.81 6.65
C VAL A 89 -2.94 0.24 7.33
N ALA A 90 -2.16 -0.18 8.31
CA ALA A 90 -1.12 0.64 8.91
C ALA A 90 0.24 0.27 8.32
N ASN A 91 0.92 1.23 7.72
CA ASN A 91 2.30 1.05 7.26
C ASN A 91 3.23 0.87 8.47
N ILE A 92 3.82 -0.30 8.59
CA ILE A 92 4.86 -0.61 9.59
C ILE A 92 6.19 -0.99 8.92
N HIS A 93 6.26 -0.91 7.59
CA HIS A 93 7.48 -1.18 6.86
C HIS A 93 8.58 -0.20 7.27
N GLY A 94 9.77 -0.72 7.51
CA GLY A 94 10.89 0.09 8.00
C GLY A 94 10.82 0.49 9.47
N MET A 95 9.77 0.11 10.20
CA MET A 95 9.71 0.35 11.65
C MET A 95 10.76 -0.50 12.37
N PRO A 96 11.69 0.12 13.14
CA PRO A 96 12.69 -0.63 13.91
C PRO A 96 12.05 -1.63 14.88
N GLY A 97 12.75 -2.75 15.16
CA GLY A 97 12.23 -3.79 16.07
C GLY A 97 11.82 -3.27 17.44
N ILE A 98 12.59 -2.32 18.00
CA ILE A 98 12.23 -1.66 19.26
C ILE A 98 10.93 -0.85 19.13
N GLY A 99 10.71 -0.18 18.01
CA GLY A 99 9.46 0.53 17.74
C GLY A 99 8.26 -0.41 17.67
N ARG A 100 8.42 -1.58 17.02
CA ARG A 100 7.40 -2.64 16.95
C ARG A 100 7.05 -3.18 18.33
N MET A 101 8.05 -3.40 19.19
CA MET A 101 7.84 -3.90 20.55
C MET A 101 6.92 -2.99 21.37
N PHE A 102 6.95 -1.67 21.14
CA PHE A 102 6.05 -0.72 21.81
C PHE A 102 4.74 -0.49 21.04
N ALA A 103 4.76 -0.54 19.71
CA ALA A 103 3.57 -0.25 18.90
C ALA A 103 2.57 -1.42 18.89
N MET A 104 3.05 -2.67 18.75
CA MET A 104 2.18 -3.84 18.61
C MET A 104 1.24 -4.05 19.83
N PRO A 105 1.69 -3.95 21.10
CA PRO A 105 0.79 -4.06 22.24
C PRO A 105 -0.29 -2.97 22.27
N LYS A 106 0.01 -1.78 21.77
CA LYS A 106 -0.97 -0.69 21.66
C LYS A 106 -1.98 -0.96 20.56
N MET A 107 -1.53 -1.44 19.40
CA MET A 107 -2.41 -1.81 18.29
C MET A 107 -3.41 -2.89 18.67
N LYS A 108 -3.01 -3.87 19.49
CA LYS A 108 -3.89 -4.93 20.00
C LYS A 108 -5.02 -4.45 20.91
N LYS A 109 -4.93 -3.22 21.43
CA LYS A 109 -5.96 -2.65 22.33
C LYS A 109 -7.11 -1.99 21.57
N TYR A 110 -6.93 -1.65 20.29
CA TYR A 110 -7.98 -1.05 19.49
C TYR A 110 -9.05 -2.09 19.12
N SER A 111 -10.30 -1.65 19.09
CA SER A 111 -11.46 -2.52 18.84
C SER A 111 -11.59 -2.94 17.37
N HIS A 112 -11.09 -2.13 16.44
CA HIS A 112 -11.13 -2.42 15.01
C HIS A 112 -9.92 -3.26 14.56
N ARG A 113 -10.07 -3.93 13.43
CA ARG A 113 -8.99 -4.70 12.81
C ARG A 113 -8.01 -3.78 12.10
N ILE A 114 -6.71 -3.99 12.34
CA ILE A 114 -5.60 -3.28 11.71
C ILE A 114 -4.80 -4.29 10.90
N ILE A 115 -4.69 -4.07 9.60
CA ILE A 115 -3.83 -4.87 8.74
C ILE A 115 -2.45 -4.23 8.71
N LEU A 116 -1.42 -5.04 8.88
CA LEU A 116 -0.04 -4.59 8.96
C LEU A 116 0.59 -4.55 7.57
N GLY A 117 0.85 -3.36 7.05
CA GLY A 117 1.56 -3.16 5.80
C GLY A 117 3.07 -3.20 6.05
N ASP A 118 3.67 -4.39 5.93
CA ASP A 118 5.12 -4.61 6.19
C ASP A 118 5.91 -4.94 4.92
N ASP A 119 5.32 -4.77 3.77
CA ASP A 119 5.94 -5.00 2.47
C ASP A 119 6.14 -3.68 1.72
N ALA A 120 7.40 -3.38 1.33
CA ALA A 120 7.76 -2.15 0.64
C ALA A 120 7.02 -1.99 -0.70
N ASN A 121 6.90 -3.09 -1.46
CA ASN A 121 6.24 -3.06 -2.77
C ASN A 121 4.73 -2.86 -2.64
N LEU A 122 4.14 -3.42 -1.58
CA LEU A 122 2.73 -3.17 -1.26
C LEU A 122 2.51 -1.70 -0.91
N ILE A 123 3.30 -1.16 0.01
CA ILE A 123 3.15 0.24 0.47
C ILE A 123 3.40 1.23 -0.67
N ALA A 124 4.36 0.98 -1.55
CA ALA A 124 4.64 1.82 -2.71
C ALA A 124 3.47 1.96 -3.70
N LYS A 125 2.50 1.03 -3.67
CA LYS A 125 1.28 1.12 -4.48
C LYS A 125 0.27 2.13 -3.96
N PHE A 126 0.39 2.59 -2.72
CA PHE A 126 -0.59 3.50 -2.12
C PHE A 126 -0.07 4.94 -2.23
N PRO A 127 -0.83 5.84 -2.91
CA PRO A 127 -0.47 7.25 -2.95
C PRO A 127 -0.42 7.82 -1.55
N GLU A 128 0.56 8.67 -1.26
CA GLU A 128 0.77 9.26 0.05
C GLU A 128 0.58 10.78 0.00
N GLU A 129 -0.10 11.32 1.02
CA GLU A 129 -0.10 12.73 1.35
C GLU A 129 0.25 12.89 2.84
N LYS A 130 1.29 13.68 3.12
CA LYS A 130 1.86 13.83 4.46
C LYS A 130 0.81 14.20 5.51
N GLY A 131 0.79 13.44 6.60
CA GLY A 131 -0.13 13.67 7.73
C GLY A 131 -1.58 13.27 7.46
N LYS A 132 -1.86 12.57 6.36
CA LYS A 132 -3.18 12.09 5.99
C LYS A 132 -3.22 10.59 5.77
N VAL A 133 -4.39 10.03 5.94
CA VAL A 133 -4.71 8.65 5.58
C VAL A 133 -5.21 8.65 4.14
N THR A 134 -4.62 7.82 3.31
CA THR A 134 -5.09 7.60 1.94
C THR A 134 -6.36 6.77 1.98
N VAL A 135 -7.41 7.22 1.33
CA VAL A 135 -8.70 6.53 1.21
C VAL A 135 -8.95 6.21 -0.25
N ILE A 136 -8.82 4.94 -0.59
CA ILE A 136 -9.07 4.42 -1.94
C ILE A 136 -10.48 3.84 -1.97
N ALA A 137 -11.37 4.46 -2.73
CA ALA A 137 -12.68 3.87 -3.03
C ALA A 137 -12.54 2.86 -4.16
N ILE A 138 -13.17 1.70 -4.00
CA ILE A 138 -13.08 0.56 -4.93
C ILE A 138 -14.47 0.24 -5.44
N SER A 139 -14.60 0.08 -6.75
CA SER A 139 -15.78 -0.43 -7.44
C SER A 139 -15.33 -1.41 -8.52
N ASP A 140 -15.97 -2.58 -8.60
CA ASP A 140 -15.62 -3.62 -9.56
C ASP A 140 -14.12 -3.98 -9.56
N SER A 141 -13.54 -4.07 -8.36
CA SER A 141 -12.12 -4.33 -8.11
C SER A 141 -11.17 -3.26 -8.69
N LYS A 142 -11.68 -2.10 -9.06
CA LYS A 142 -10.90 -0.97 -9.58
C LYS A 142 -10.96 0.24 -8.65
N VAL A 143 -9.90 1.03 -8.68
CA VAL A 143 -9.89 2.32 -8.01
C VAL A 143 -10.93 3.23 -8.67
N SER A 144 -11.97 3.59 -7.93
CA SER A 144 -12.97 4.55 -8.40
C SER A 144 -12.60 6.00 -8.03
N SER A 145 -12.01 6.21 -6.86
CA SER A 145 -11.46 7.51 -6.46
C SER A 145 -10.40 7.35 -5.38
N ILE A 146 -9.54 8.36 -5.25
CA ILE A 146 -8.56 8.48 -4.19
C ILE A 146 -8.81 9.79 -3.47
N LYS A 147 -8.97 9.72 -2.16
CA LYS A 147 -9.15 10.87 -1.28
C LYS A 147 -8.19 10.77 -0.10
N TYR A 148 -8.06 11.85 0.64
CA TYR A 148 -7.17 11.92 1.79
C TYR A 148 -7.97 12.40 3.00
N TRP A 149 -7.89 11.61 4.08
CA TRP A 149 -8.55 11.91 5.34
C TRP A 149 -7.55 12.43 6.38
N THR A 150 -7.89 13.52 7.04
CA THR A 150 -7.10 14.09 8.15
C THR A 150 -7.71 13.68 9.48
N PRO A 151 -7.21 12.58 10.11
CA PRO A 151 -7.78 12.10 11.37
C PRO A 151 -7.63 13.13 12.48
N GLY A 152 -8.68 13.29 13.28
CA GLY A 152 -8.76 14.27 14.36
C GLY A 152 -9.30 15.65 13.93
N ASN A 153 -9.19 16.03 12.65
CA ASN A 153 -9.68 17.30 12.14
C ASN A 153 -10.95 17.14 11.29
N GLU A 154 -11.15 15.96 10.74
CA GLU A 154 -12.21 15.68 9.78
C GLU A 154 -12.90 14.36 10.11
N LYS A 155 -14.22 14.31 9.96
CA LYS A 155 -14.99 13.07 10.13
C LYS A 155 -14.73 12.13 8.95
N LEU A 156 -14.47 10.85 9.22
CA LEU A 156 -14.19 9.86 8.17
C LEU A 156 -15.36 9.74 7.17
N ASP A 157 -16.61 9.86 7.60
CA ASP A 157 -17.79 9.79 6.71
C ASP A 157 -17.80 10.87 5.61
N THR A 158 -17.05 11.95 5.76
CA THR A 158 -16.97 13.01 4.72
C THR A 158 -16.19 12.54 3.50
N VAL A 159 -15.27 11.59 3.66
CA VAL A 159 -14.46 11.03 2.58
C VAL A 159 -14.97 9.67 2.09
N LEU A 160 -15.77 8.95 2.90
CA LEU A 160 -16.43 7.69 2.53
C LEU A 160 -17.79 7.93 1.85
N LYS A 161 -17.76 8.49 0.65
CA LYS A 161 -18.97 8.80 -0.15
C LYS A 161 -18.86 8.21 -1.53
#